data_d2473ff5f662c055e3e7d50e076e8b2e
#
_entry.id   d2473ff5f662c055e3e7d50e076e8b2e
#
_cell.length_a   1.000
_cell.length_b   1.000
_cell.length_c   1.000
_cell.angle_alpha   90.00
_cell.angle_beta   90.00
_cell.angle_gamma   90.00
#
_symmetry.space_group_name_H-M   'P 1'
#
loop_
_entity.id
_entity.type
_entity.pdbx_description
1 polymer ?
#
loop_
_entity_poly.entity_id
_entity_poly.type
_entity_poly.pdbx_seq_one_letter_code
_entity_poly.pdbx_strand_id
1 'polypeptide(L)'
;LGIDGAEVTHVWTDDPADAELVAKVAKIDTVVSDATDVIGNVDAVLVATDKGEEHVERCRPFVEAGIPIFVDKPMCNTRRDLAIFSDWVNAGHPLISSSAMRFAKEFAPYHQATHELGKLEYVNFTMAKSWETYGIHSLEAVYPIVGPGFISVQNTGHVERNILHLRHRDNIDINLVNIYNLAGGAGMMTLAGTHGGVQLRMADSFYAFKAQ
;
A
#
# COMPACT_ATOMS: atom_id res chain seq x y z
N LEU A 1 2.54 -15.42 15.73
CA LEU A 1 3.31 -14.79 14.65
C LEU A 1 3.85 -13.47 15.13
N GLY A 2 5.14 -13.37 15.38
CA GLY A 2 5.82 -12.20 15.88
C GLY A 2 6.81 -11.68 14.85
N ILE A 3 7.09 -10.39 14.89
CA ILE A 3 8.24 -9.79 14.27
C ILE A 3 9.29 -9.69 15.37
N ASP A 4 10.46 -10.25 15.16
CA ASP A 4 11.54 -10.19 16.14
C ASP A 4 11.88 -8.73 16.49
N GLY A 5 11.79 -8.39 17.77
CA GLY A 5 12.07 -7.04 18.28
C GLY A 5 10.87 -6.05 18.18
N ALA A 6 9.66 -6.51 17.82
CA ALA A 6 8.46 -5.68 17.82
C ALA A 6 7.26 -6.44 18.41
N GLU A 7 6.44 -5.73 19.17
CA GLU A 7 5.23 -6.24 19.80
C GLU A 7 4.11 -5.19 19.71
N VAL A 8 2.88 -5.64 19.49
CA VAL A 8 1.70 -4.78 19.57
C VAL A 8 1.17 -4.85 20.98
N THR A 9 1.34 -3.80 21.74
CA THR A 9 1.03 -3.74 23.18
C THR A 9 -0.32 -3.09 23.49
N HIS A 10 -0.80 -2.22 22.61
CA HIS A 10 -2.01 -1.43 22.79
C HIS A 10 -2.90 -1.50 21.57
N VAL A 11 -4.21 -1.46 21.75
CA VAL A 11 -5.20 -1.35 20.67
C VAL A 11 -6.31 -0.38 21.04
N TRP A 12 -6.74 0.36 20.06
CA TRP A 12 -7.92 1.21 20.07
C TRP A 12 -8.69 1.07 18.76
N THR A 13 -10.01 1.12 18.83
CA THR A 13 -10.91 1.22 17.68
C THR A 13 -12.08 2.13 18.02
N ASP A 14 -12.79 2.63 16.99
CA ASP A 14 -13.96 3.49 17.17
C ASP A 14 -15.10 2.79 17.93
N ASP A 15 -15.20 1.45 17.82
CA ASP A 15 -16.12 0.61 18.59
C ASP A 15 -15.35 -0.15 19.67
N PRO A 16 -15.60 0.10 20.95
CA PRO A 16 -14.93 -0.61 22.05
C PRO A 16 -15.09 -2.15 21.98
N ALA A 17 -16.20 -2.67 21.44
CA ALA A 17 -16.40 -4.10 21.29
C ALA A 17 -15.45 -4.72 20.25
N ASP A 18 -15.15 -3.99 19.19
CA ASP A 18 -14.16 -4.39 18.20
C ASP A 18 -12.74 -4.36 18.80
N ALA A 19 -12.43 -3.36 19.63
CA ALA A 19 -11.13 -3.29 20.31
C ALA A 19 -10.92 -4.52 21.22
N GLU A 20 -11.91 -4.89 22.02
CA GLU A 20 -11.85 -6.08 22.87
C GLU A 20 -11.71 -7.38 22.05
N LEU A 21 -12.42 -7.48 20.93
CA LEU A 21 -12.31 -8.63 20.04
C LEU A 21 -10.91 -8.73 19.41
N VAL A 22 -10.38 -7.62 18.91
CA VAL A 22 -9.03 -7.56 18.34
C VAL A 22 -7.98 -7.90 19.39
N ALA A 23 -8.08 -7.31 20.58
CA ALA A 23 -7.17 -7.60 21.69
C ALA A 23 -7.14 -9.10 22.02
N LYS A 24 -8.31 -9.71 22.14
CA LYS A 24 -8.44 -11.14 22.44
C LYS A 24 -7.85 -12.04 21.35
N VAL A 25 -8.12 -11.74 20.08
CA VAL A 25 -7.67 -12.56 18.93
C VAL A 25 -6.18 -12.39 18.68
N ALA A 26 -5.69 -11.16 18.73
CA ALA A 26 -4.28 -10.83 18.49
C ALA A 26 -3.40 -10.97 19.75
N LYS A 27 -3.99 -11.24 20.92
CA LYS A 27 -3.30 -11.32 22.21
C LYS A 27 -2.59 -10.02 22.58
N ILE A 28 -3.30 -8.90 22.43
CA ILE A 28 -2.84 -7.58 22.84
C ILE A 28 -3.29 -7.33 24.27
N ASP A 29 -2.37 -6.96 25.13
CA ASP A 29 -2.64 -6.90 26.58
C ASP A 29 -3.48 -5.68 26.99
N THR A 30 -3.40 -4.56 26.25
CA THR A 30 -4.02 -3.31 26.67
C THR A 30 -5.00 -2.78 25.63
N VAL A 31 -6.27 -2.65 26.03
CA VAL A 31 -7.29 -1.87 25.30
C VAL A 31 -7.36 -0.49 25.92
N VAL A 32 -7.21 0.56 25.10
CA VAL A 32 -7.32 1.94 25.59
C VAL A 32 -8.66 2.55 25.17
N SER A 33 -9.14 3.53 25.95
CA SER A 33 -10.42 4.20 25.72
C SER A 33 -10.35 5.33 24.70
N ASP A 34 -9.17 5.94 24.54
CA ASP A 34 -8.88 6.97 23.55
C ASP A 34 -7.57 6.62 22.82
N ALA A 35 -7.52 6.90 21.52
CA ALA A 35 -6.34 6.64 20.71
C ALA A 35 -5.08 7.34 21.26
N THR A 36 -5.24 8.50 21.87
CA THR A 36 -4.13 9.30 22.43
C THR A 36 -3.58 8.75 23.75
N ASP A 37 -4.29 7.86 24.41
CA ASP A 37 -3.83 7.21 25.66
C ASP A 37 -2.54 6.38 25.45
N VAL A 38 -2.22 6.04 24.22
CA VAL A 38 -0.97 5.33 23.88
C VAL A 38 0.26 6.25 23.90
N ILE A 39 0.09 7.58 23.88
CA ILE A 39 1.19 8.55 23.86
C ILE A 39 2.02 8.42 25.15
N GLY A 40 3.32 8.21 24.96
CA GLY A 40 4.25 7.95 26.07
C GLY A 40 4.34 6.49 26.51
N ASN A 41 3.52 5.59 25.96
CA ASN A 41 3.47 4.16 26.29
C ASN A 41 3.92 3.26 25.13
N VAL A 42 4.12 3.81 23.93
CA VAL A 42 4.53 3.07 22.72
C VAL A 42 5.64 3.80 21.98
N ASP A 43 6.45 3.06 21.23
CA ASP A 43 7.56 3.60 20.42
C ASP A 43 7.10 4.02 19.01
N ALA A 44 5.98 3.47 18.53
CA ALA A 44 5.39 3.77 17.22
C ALA A 44 3.90 3.45 17.21
N VAL A 45 3.18 4.04 16.24
CA VAL A 45 1.74 3.82 16.04
C VAL A 45 1.46 3.29 14.65
N LEU A 46 0.56 2.31 14.56
CA LEU A 46 0.00 1.79 13.31
C LEU A 46 -1.43 2.33 13.16
N VAL A 47 -1.66 3.18 12.17
CA VAL A 47 -3.01 3.66 11.81
C VAL A 47 -3.52 2.76 10.69
N ALA A 48 -4.37 1.79 11.06
CA ALA A 48 -4.81 0.69 10.20
C ALA A 48 -6.29 0.80 9.79
N THR A 49 -6.79 2.01 9.58
CA THR A 49 -8.14 2.22 9.06
C THR A 49 -8.16 2.15 7.54
N ASP A 50 -9.29 1.71 6.95
CA ASP A 50 -9.42 1.57 5.50
C ASP A 50 -9.74 2.89 4.76
N LYS A 51 -10.06 3.96 5.52
CA LYS A 51 -10.56 5.22 4.98
C LYS A 51 -9.47 6.29 4.95
N GLY A 52 -8.89 6.49 3.79
CA GLY A 52 -7.82 7.49 3.59
C GLY A 52 -8.20 8.93 3.97
N GLU A 53 -9.49 9.29 3.96
CA GLU A 53 -9.98 10.59 4.39
C GLU A 53 -9.90 10.85 5.90
N GLU A 54 -9.79 9.80 6.70
CA GLU A 54 -9.70 9.92 8.16
C GLU A 54 -8.25 10.00 8.65
N HIS A 55 -7.27 9.60 7.84
CA HIS A 55 -5.89 9.38 8.27
C HIS A 55 -5.19 10.64 8.76
N VAL A 56 -5.44 11.81 8.15
CA VAL A 56 -4.82 13.06 8.60
C VAL A 56 -5.18 13.36 10.06
N GLU A 57 -6.47 13.30 10.39
CA GLU A 57 -6.91 13.63 11.74
C GLU A 57 -6.51 12.55 12.76
N ARG A 58 -6.50 11.27 12.36
CA ARG A 58 -6.03 10.17 13.21
C ARG A 58 -4.53 10.23 13.48
N CYS A 59 -3.73 10.69 12.52
CA CYS A 59 -2.28 10.79 12.67
C CYS A 59 -1.84 12.06 13.43
N ARG A 60 -2.62 13.15 13.37
CA ARG A 60 -2.23 14.46 13.89
C ARG A 60 -1.72 14.43 15.34
N PRO A 61 -2.40 13.82 16.32
CA PRO A 61 -1.92 13.80 17.71
C PRO A 61 -0.55 13.13 17.85
N PHE A 62 -0.28 12.11 17.06
CA PHE A 62 0.98 11.36 17.10
C PHE A 62 2.12 12.12 16.40
N VAL A 63 1.81 12.86 15.32
CA VAL A 63 2.75 13.79 14.68
C VAL A 63 3.16 14.88 15.68
N GLU A 64 2.20 15.49 16.38
CA GLU A 64 2.44 16.52 17.40
C GLU A 64 3.24 15.97 18.59
N ALA A 65 3.06 14.71 18.94
CA ALA A 65 3.82 14.02 19.98
C ALA A 65 5.19 13.51 19.49
N GLY A 66 5.51 13.61 18.21
CA GLY A 66 6.78 13.14 17.63
C GLY A 66 6.91 11.62 17.53
N ILE A 67 5.79 10.87 17.57
CA ILE A 67 5.79 9.40 17.54
C ILE A 67 5.84 8.91 16.08
N PRO A 68 6.72 7.96 15.73
CA PRO A 68 6.76 7.34 14.40
C PRO A 68 5.42 6.70 14.03
N ILE A 69 5.00 6.88 12.76
CA ILE A 69 3.69 6.41 12.29
C ILE A 69 3.83 5.54 11.05
N PHE A 70 3.21 4.37 11.07
CA PHE A 70 2.83 3.65 9.85
C PHE A 70 1.35 3.89 9.57
N VAL A 71 1.03 4.35 8.35
CA VAL A 71 -0.35 4.58 7.91
C VAL A 71 -0.72 3.54 6.86
N ASP A 72 -1.84 2.84 7.03
CA ASP A 72 -2.29 1.87 6.03
C ASP A 72 -2.66 2.57 4.70
N LYS A 73 -2.68 1.78 3.67
CA LYS A 73 -3.06 2.19 2.30
C LYS A 73 -4.60 2.33 2.14
N PRO A 74 -5.08 3.27 1.36
CA PRO A 74 -4.32 4.42 0.82
C PRO A 74 -4.03 5.45 1.92
N MET A 75 -2.84 5.99 1.94
CA MET A 75 -2.43 6.99 2.96
C MET A 75 -3.41 8.17 3.01
N CYS A 76 -3.91 8.59 1.85
CA CYS A 76 -4.94 9.60 1.70
C CYS A 76 -5.64 9.46 0.33
N ASN A 77 -6.77 10.13 0.15
CA ASN A 77 -7.54 10.12 -1.10
C ASN A 77 -7.78 11.53 -1.68
N THR A 78 -7.23 12.58 -1.06
CA THR A 78 -7.32 13.96 -1.54
C THR A 78 -5.96 14.61 -1.70
N ARG A 79 -5.86 15.59 -2.62
CA ARG A 79 -4.63 16.39 -2.77
C ARG A 79 -4.33 17.26 -1.55
N ARG A 80 -5.37 17.69 -0.83
CA ARG A 80 -5.21 18.46 0.41
C ARG A 80 -4.50 17.62 1.46
N ASP A 81 -4.97 16.41 1.69
CA ASP A 81 -4.42 15.52 2.71
C ASP A 81 -3.01 15.06 2.32
N LEU A 82 -2.77 14.82 1.02
CA LEU A 82 -1.43 14.53 0.52
C LEU A 82 -0.44 15.68 0.81
N ALA A 83 -0.87 16.93 0.66
CA ALA A 83 -0.02 18.08 1.00
C ALA A 83 0.33 18.09 2.49
N ILE A 84 -0.64 17.82 3.38
CA ILE A 84 -0.41 17.75 4.83
C ILE A 84 0.60 16.65 5.17
N PHE A 85 0.43 15.42 4.64
CA PHE A 85 1.39 14.33 4.84
C PHE A 85 2.79 14.69 4.30
N SER A 86 2.84 15.34 3.13
CA SER A 86 4.10 15.80 2.55
C SER A 86 4.80 16.81 3.43
N ASP A 87 4.05 17.75 4.02
CA ASP A 87 4.59 18.76 4.94
C ASP A 87 5.15 18.11 6.21
N TRP A 88 4.47 17.13 6.79
CA TRP A 88 4.96 16.39 7.95
C TRP A 88 6.27 15.63 7.65
N VAL A 89 6.32 14.92 6.51
CA VAL A 89 7.53 14.21 6.09
C VAL A 89 8.68 15.19 5.81
N ASN A 90 8.42 16.31 5.12
CA ASN A 90 9.42 17.34 4.85
C ASN A 90 9.92 18.04 6.13
N ALA A 91 9.08 18.11 7.14
CA ALA A 91 9.47 18.59 8.48
C ALA A 91 10.31 17.56 9.26
N GLY A 92 10.53 16.37 8.72
CA GLY A 92 11.36 15.32 9.32
C GLY A 92 10.60 14.34 10.22
N HIS A 93 9.25 14.38 10.20
CA HIS A 93 8.48 13.42 11.00
C HIS A 93 8.62 12.00 10.40
N PRO A 94 8.93 10.97 11.20
CA PRO A 94 9.06 9.60 10.73
C PRO A 94 7.68 9.00 10.44
N LEU A 95 7.28 9.06 9.17
CA LEU A 95 6.01 8.57 8.68
C LEU A 95 6.23 7.73 7.42
N ILE A 96 5.57 6.56 7.36
CA ILE A 96 5.59 5.67 6.21
C ILE A 96 4.18 5.14 5.91
N SER A 97 3.89 4.97 4.64
CA SER A 97 2.72 4.23 4.16
C SER A 97 3.14 3.36 2.99
N SER A 98 2.61 2.16 2.89
CA SER A 98 2.94 1.26 1.80
C SER A 98 1.87 0.19 1.59
N SER A 99 1.80 -0.33 0.38
CA SER A 99 1.11 -1.57 0.06
C SER A 99 2.07 -2.76 0.14
N ALA A 100 1.57 -3.92 0.58
CA ALA A 100 2.30 -5.18 0.54
C ALA A 100 2.80 -5.55 -0.88
N MET A 101 2.13 -5.03 -1.93
CA MET A 101 2.53 -5.27 -3.33
C MET A 101 3.92 -4.72 -3.66
N ARG A 102 4.37 -3.66 -2.99
CA ARG A 102 5.73 -3.13 -3.12
C ARG A 102 6.80 -4.15 -2.74
N PHE A 103 6.48 -5.05 -1.81
CA PHE A 103 7.43 -6.01 -1.22
C PHE A 103 7.21 -7.45 -1.71
N ALA A 104 6.35 -7.63 -2.72
CA ALA A 104 6.11 -8.96 -3.29
C ALA A 104 7.40 -9.57 -3.84
N LYS A 105 7.76 -10.75 -3.36
CA LYS A 105 9.02 -11.45 -3.69
C LYS A 105 9.15 -11.71 -5.19
N GLU A 106 8.03 -11.93 -5.85
CA GLU A 106 7.97 -12.21 -7.28
C GLU A 106 8.30 -10.97 -8.13
N PHE A 107 8.05 -9.75 -7.60
CA PHE A 107 8.30 -8.49 -8.31
C PHE A 107 9.64 -7.86 -7.93
N ALA A 108 10.12 -8.13 -6.72
CA ALA A 108 11.33 -7.54 -6.17
C ALA A 108 12.59 -7.68 -7.07
N PRO A 109 12.81 -8.80 -7.80
CA PRO A 109 13.96 -8.92 -8.72
C PRO A 109 13.96 -7.88 -9.85
N TYR A 110 12.79 -7.32 -10.18
CA TYR A 110 12.63 -6.35 -11.27
C TYR A 110 12.62 -4.89 -10.80
N HIS A 111 12.74 -4.62 -9.50
CA HIS A 111 12.80 -3.26 -8.99
C HIS A 111 14.06 -2.55 -9.51
N GLN A 112 13.89 -1.64 -10.48
CA GLN A 112 14.97 -0.90 -11.12
C GLN A 112 16.07 -1.79 -11.76
N ALA A 113 15.78 -3.07 -12.01
CA ALA A 113 16.72 -4.06 -12.51
C ALA A 113 16.09 -4.90 -13.65
N THR A 114 15.64 -4.23 -14.70
CA THR A 114 15.00 -4.87 -15.86
C THR A 114 15.98 -5.17 -17.01
N HIS A 115 17.29 -5.11 -16.74
CA HIS A 115 18.34 -5.21 -17.79
C HIS A 115 18.29 -6.51 -18.59
N GLU A 116 17.83 -7.63 -18.02
CA GLU A 116 17.65 -8.89 -18.74
C GLU A 116 16.56 -8.78 -19.82
N LEU A 117 15.57 -7.90 -19.62
CA LEU A 117 14.51 -7.64 -20.59
C LEU A 117 14.93 -6.60 -21.64
N GLY A 118 16.13 -6.02 -21.53
CA GLY A 118 16.58 -4.88 -22.31
C GLY A 118 15.86 -3.60 -21.84
N LYS A 119 15.58 -2.70 -22.79
CA LYS A 119 14.79 -1.51 -22.51
C LYS A 119 13.33 -1.91 -22.29
N LEU A 120 12.78 -1.60 -21.11
CA LEU A 120 11.37 -1.87 -20.81
C LEU A 120 10.48 -0.99 -21.69
N GLU A 121 9.49 -1.59 -22.35
CA GLU A 121 8.56 -0.92 -23.26
C GLU A 121 7.10 -1.04 -22.82
N TYR A 122 6.77 -2.13 -22.11
CA TYR A 122 5.39 -2.41 -21.71
C TYR A 122 5.30 -3.04 -20.35
N VAL A 123 4.34 -2.58 -19.56
CA VAL A 123 3.95 -3.18 -18.27
C VAL A 123 2.44 -3.37 -18.24
N ASN A 124 1.97 -4.55 -17.86
CA ASN A 124 0.58 -4.77 -17.50
C ASN A 124 0.50 -5.32 -16.09
N PHE A 125 -0.41 -4.79 -15.29
CA PHE A 125 -0.71 -5.31 -13.97
C PHE A 125 -2.22 -5.46 -13.78
N THR A 126 -2.65 -6.64 -13.34
CA THR A 126 -4.06 -6.95 -13.09
C THR A 126 -4.27 -7.29 -11.64
N MET A 127 -5.24 -6.64 -11.02
CA MET A 127 -5.60 -6.75 -9.61
C MET A 127 -7.10 -6.97 -9.45
N ALA A 128 -7.48 -7.63 -8.35
CA ALA A 128 -8.87 -7.75 -7.92
C ALA A 128 -9.37 -6.47 -7.24
N LYS A 129 -10.68 -6.42 -7.03
CA LYS A 129 -11.43 -5.37 -6.33
C LYS A 129 -11.43 -4.02 -7.04
N SER A 130 -12.08 -3.03 -6.41
CA SER A 130 -12.30 -1.72 -7.01
C SER A 130 -11.00 -0.91 -7.14
N TRP A 131 -10.97 0.01 -8.09
CA TRP A 131 -9.86 0.95 -8.23
C TRP A 131 -9.73 1.87 -7.01
N GLU A 132 -10.84 2.33 -6.46
CA GLU A 132 -10.89 3.28 -5.35
C GLU A 132 -10.16 2.79 -4.10
N THR A 133 -10.27 1.49 -3.80
CA THR A 133 -9.69 0.89 -2.59
C THR A 133 -8.44 0.06 -2.86
N TYR A 134 -8.27 -0.46 -4.09
CA TYR A 134 -7.19 -1.37 -4.46
C TYR A 134 -6.29 -0.86 -5.59
N GLY A 135 -6.59 0.28 -6.22
CA GLY A 135 -5.73 0.88 -7.23
C GLY A 135 -4.33 1.21 -6.73
N ILE A 136 -4.21 1.57 -5.46
CA ILE A 136 -2.91 1.80 -4.82
C ILE A 136 -2.02 0.55 -4.82
N HIS A 137 -2.60 -0.65 -4.68
CA HIS A 137 -1.84 -1.89 -4.79
C HIS A 137 -1.26 -2.07 -6.19
N SER A 138 -2.02 -1.72 -7.24
CA SER A 138 -1.56 -1.76 -8.62
C SER A 138 -0.40 -0.78 -8.87
N LEU A 139 -0.50 0.43 -8.34
CA LEU A 139 0.55 1.44 -8.43
C LEU A 139 1.81 1.01 -7.66
N GLU A 140 1.66 0.50 -6.44
CA GLU A 140 2.76 0.04 -5.60
C GLU A 140 3.48 -1.21 -6.13
N ALA A 141 2.80 -2.03 -6.95
CA ALA A 141 3.45 -3.13 -7.65
C ALA A 141 4.33 -2.66 -8.81
N VAL A 142 3.88 -1.62 -9.53
CA VAL A 142 4.53 -1.15 -10.78
C VAL A 142 5.55 -0.05 -10.53
N TYR A 143 5.27 0.87 -9.61
CA TYR A 143 6.14 2.04 -9.36
C TYR A 143 7.60 1.68 -9.02
N PRO A 144 7.92 0.67 -8.20
CA PRO A 144 9.31 0.30 -7.93
C PRO A 144 10.08 -0.20 -9.16
N ILE A 145 9.36 -0.64 -10.20
CA ILE A 145 9.93 -1.16 -11.45
C ILE A 145 10.21 -0.01 -12.42
N VAL A 146 9.22 0.87 -12.63
CA VAL A 146 9.32 1.93 -13.65
C VAL A 146 9.84 3.25 -13.10
N GLY A 147 9.75 3.48 -11.79
CA GLY A 147 10.14 4.73 -11.14
C GLY A 147 9.16 5.89 -11.39
N PRO A 148 9.55 7.12 -11.02
CA PRO A 148 8.77 8.33 -11.26
C PRO A 148 8.84 8.76 -12.73
N GLY A 149 7.71 9.22 -13.28
CA GLY A 149 7.72 9.70 -14.67
C GLY A 149 6.43 9.50 -15.44
N PHE A 150 5.33 9.19 -14.73
CA PHE A 150 4.00 9.12 -15.36
C PHE A 150 3.60 10.49 -15.91
N ILE A 151 3.26 10.54 -17.21
CA ILE A 151 2.93 11.78 -17.93
C ILE A 151 1.47 11.88 -18.34
N SER A 152 0.76 10.76 -18.44
CA SER A 152 -0.67 10.73 -18.74
C SER A 152 -1.34 9.48 -18.19
N VAL A 153 -2.63 9.57 -17.96
CA VAL A 153 -3.51 8.45 -17.61
C VAL A 153 -4.86 8.60 -18.31
N GLN A 154 -5.37 7.49 -18.81
CA GLN A 154 -6.70 7.39 -19.39
C GLN A 154 -7.39 6.13 -18.88
N ASN A 155 -8.61 6.23 -18.36
CA ASN A 155 -9.44 5.07 -18.03
C ASN A 155 -10.37 4.78 -19.21
N THR A 156 -10.26 3.60 -19.79
CA THR A 156 -11.13 3.11 -20.88
C THR A 156 -12.14 2.07 -20.40
N GLY A 157 -12.11 1.74 -19.11
CA GLY A 157 -13.04 0.80 -18.48
C GLY A 157 -14.26 1.50 -17.86
N HIS A 158 -14.83 0.84 -16.88
CA HIS A 158 -15.98 1.33 -16.10
C HIS A 158 -15.80 0.97 -14.61
N VAL A 159 -16.76 1.38 -13.74
CA VAL A 159 -16.61 1.30 -12.27
C VAL A 159 -16.29 -0.10 -11.73
N GLU A 160 -16.83 -1.16 -12.33
CA GLU A 160 -16.53 -2.55 -11.89
C GLU A 160 -15.28 -3.14 -12.53
N ARG A 161 -14.75 -2.50 -13.56
CA ARG A 161 -13.60 -2.93 -14.32
C ARG A 161 -12.85 -1.73 -14.86
N ASN A 162 -11.95 -1.20 -14.05
CA ASN A 162 -11.10 -0.11 -14.45
C ASN A 162 -9.96 -0.63 -15.32
N ILE A 163 -9.75 0.00 -16.47
CA ILE A 163 -8.66 -0.28 -17.40
C ILE A 163 -7.96 1.05 -17.65
N LEU A 164 -6.87 1.25 -16.94
CA LEU A 164 -6.09 2.46 -17.03
C LEU A 164 -4.89 2.24 -17.95
N HIS A 165 -4.78 3.09 -18.96
CA HIS A 165 -3.57 3.21 -19.74
C HIS A 165 -2.79 4.44 -19.27
N LEU A 166 -1.55 4.22 -18.85
CA LEU A 166 -0.63 5.25 -18.41
C LEU A 166 0.57 5.28 -19.36
N ARG A 167 1.09 6.47 -19.62
CA ARG A 167 2.35 6.64 -20.33
C ARG A 167 3.43 7.17 -19.41
N HIS A 168 4.61 6.65 -19.56
CA HIS A 168 5.79 7.06 -18.82
C HIS A 168 6.74 7.86 -19.73
N ARG A 169 7.49 8.81 -19.16
CA ARG A 169 8.45 9.66 -19.91
C ARG A 169 9.54 8.85 -20.62
N ASP A 170 9.87 7.66 -20.12
CA ASP A 170 10.87 6.77 -20.73
C ASP A 170 10.27 5.90 -21.84
N ASN A 171 9.10 6.32 -22.36
CA ASN A 171 8.38 5.66 -23.45
C ASN A 171 7.93 4.24 -23.10
N ILE A 172 7.47 4.04 -21.86
CA ILE A 172 6.86 2.79 -21.39
C ILE A 172 5.34 2.98 -21.42
N ASP A 173 4.64 2.06 -22.06
CA ASP A 173 3.18 1.95 -21.97
C ASP A 173 2.80 1.02 -20.80
N ILE A 174 1.91 1.50 -19.94
CA ILE A 174 1.56 0.81 -18.70
C ILE A 174 0.05 0.63 -18.64
N ASN A 175 -0.43 -0.60 -18.47
CA ASN A 175 -1.82 -0.89 -18.20
C ASN A 175 -2.02 -1.37 -16.76
N LEU A 176 -2.89 -0.68 -16.03
CA LEU A 176 -3.36 -1.11 -14.72
C LEU A 176 -4.82 -1.51 -14.82
N VAL A 177 -5.12 -2.76 -14.49
CA VAL A 177 -6.46 -3.32 -14.62
C VAL A 177 -6.97 -3.77 -13.25
N ASN A 178 -8.05 -3.15 -12.78
CA ASN A 178 -8.74 -3.56 -11.56
C ASN A 178 -10.10 -4.15 -11.91
N ILE A 179 -10.36 -5.40 -11.51
CA ILE A 179 -11.58 -6.14 -11.79
C ILE A 179 -12.27 -6.47 -10.47
N TYR A 180 -13.45 -5.88 -10.22
CA TYR A 180 -14.14 -5.97 -8.94
C TYR A 180 -14.37 -7.42 -8.49
N ASN A 181 -14.87 -8.28 -9.37
CA ASN A 181 -15.24 -9.66 -9.09
C ASN A 181 -14.16 -10.69 -9.45
N LEU A 182 -12.89 -10.27 -9.61
CA LEU A 182 -11.82 -11.22 -9.92
C LEU A 182 -11.59 -12.16 -8.72
N ALA A 183 -11.84 -13.44 -8.92
CA ALA A 183 -11.59 -14.45 -7.91
C ALA A 183 -10.08 -14.67 -7.70
N GLY A 184 -9.70 -14.96 -6.45
CA GLY A 184 -8.32 -15.30 -6.10
C GLY A 184 -7.38 -14.11 -5.92
N GLY A 185 -7.81 -12.89 -6.21
CA GLY A 185 -7.21 -11.61 -5.78
C GLY A 185 -5.72 -11.39 -6.03
N ALA A 186 -5.02 -12.30 -6.65
CA ALA A 186 -3.57 -12.24 -6.79
C ALA A 186 -3.16 -11.29 -7.92
N GLY A 187 -2.20 -10.40 -7.63
CA GLY A 187 -1.60 -9.54 -8.64
C GLY A 187 -0.92 -10.36 -9.75
N MET A 188 -1.26 -10.04 -11.00
CA MET A 188 -0.64 -10.62 -12.20
C MET A 188 0.07 -9.52 -12.96
N MET A 189 1.36 -9.70 -13.23
CA MET A 189 2.19 -8.73 -13.93
C MET A 189 2.77 -9.32 -15.20
N THR A 190 2.78 -8.52 -16.26
CA THR A 190 3.56 -8.79 -17.47
C THR A 190 4.54 -7.64 -17.65
N LEU A 191 5.81 -7.98 -17.84
CA LEU A 191 6.87 -7.04 -18.24
C LEU A 191 7.35 -7.45 -19.62
N ALA A 192 7.48 -6.50 -20.54
CA ALA A 192 8.04 -6.73 -21.86
C ALA A 192 9.01 -5.62 -22.25
N GLY A 193 10.15 -6.00 -22.74
CA GLY A 193 11.21 -5.10 -23.20
C GLY A 193 11.81 -5.57 -24.51
N THR A 194 12.84 -4.88 -24.97
CA THR A 194 13.47 -5.12 -26.30
C THR A 194 14.16 -6.48 -26.43
N HIS A 195 14.46 -7.16 -25.32
CA HIS A 195 15.15 -8.46 -25.33
C HIS A 195 14.25 -9.62 -24.91
N GLY A 196 12.99 -9.37 -24.53
CA GLY A 196 12.05 -10.41 -24.12
C GLY A 196 11.02 -9.92 -23.13
N GLY A 197 10.31 -10.86 -22.51
CA GLY A 197 9.27 -10.57 -21.53
C GLY A 197 9.11 -11.66 -20.50
N VAL A 198 8.44 -11.32 -19.40
CA VAL A 198 8.13 -12.23 -18.30
C VAL A 198 6.70 -12.02 -17.82
N GLN A 199 6.08 -13.10 -17.37
CA GLN A 199 4.81 -13.07 -16.66
C GLN A 199 5.02 -13.53 -15.22
N LEU A 200 4.56 -12.72 -14.28
CA LEU A 200 4.73 -12.92 -12.86
C LEU A 200 3.34 -12.99 -12.19
N ARG A 201 3.22 -13.80 -11.18
CA ARG A 201 2.00 -13.90 -10.38
C ARG A 201 2.38 -13.91 -8.91
N MET A 202 1.81 -12.99 -8.15
CA MET A 202 1.95 -12.93 -6.70
C MET A 202 1.09 -14.03 -6.05
N ALA A 203 1.52 -15.27 -6.13
CA ALA A 203 0.80 -16.40 -5.53
C ALA A 203 1.33 -16.76 -4.14
N ASP A 204 2.64 -16.90 -4.03
CA ASP A 204 3.28 -17.43 -2.82
C ASP A 204 3.45 -16.37 -1.73
N SER A 205 3.77 -15.14 -2.10
CA SER A 205 3.90 -14.05 -1.12
C SER A 205 2.59 -13.73 -0.41
N PHE A 206 1.44 -13.83 -1.11
CA PHE A 206 0.14 -13.59 -0.49
C PHE A 206 -0.22 -14.65 0.55
N TYR A 207 0.07 -15.92 0.27
CA TYR A 207 -0.18 -17.00 1.21
C TYR A 207 0.84 -17.02 2.33
N ALA A 208 2.10 -16.74 2.05
CA ALA A 208 3.14 -16.57 3.07
C ALA A 208 2.80 -15.42 4.03
N PHE A 209 2.28 -14.30 3.51
CA PHE A 209 1.83 -13.18 4.32
C PHE A 209 0.59 -13.49 5.16
N LYS A 210 -0.34 -14.33 4.67
CA LYS A 210 -1.51 -14.79 5.44
C LYS A 210 -1.20 -15.95 6.39
N ALA A 211 -0.18 -16.74 6.11
CA ALA A 211 0.25 -17.86 6.94
C ALA A 211 1.29 -17.46 7.99
N GLN A 212 1.83 -16.29 7.85
CA GLN A 212 2.65 -15.61 8.84
C GLN A 212 1.77 -14.70 9.68
#